data_e85c2bf8c1a52d286ee38231c8e94450
#
_entry.id   e85c2bf8c1a52d286ee38231c8e94450
#
_cell.length_a   1.000
_cell.length_b   1.000
_cell.length_c   1.000
_cell.angle_alpha   90.00
_cell.angle_beta   90.00
_cell.angle_gamma   90.00
#
_symmetry.space_group_name_H-M   'P 1'
#
loop_
_entity.id
_entity.type
_entity.pdbx_description
1 polymer ?
#
loop_
_entity_poly.entity_id
_entity_poly.type
_entity_poly.pdbx_seq_one_letter_code
_entity_poly.pdbx_strand_id
1 'polypeptide(L)'
;VAANHMNCWNLLGRIKFWDFDLSSNRYSTEILARAFPGNHEILEFGYPRNDVLVNPPRGMASDVRNRLGVSDESFCVLYTPTYRDGYTEFDLDLDPEAVLEALGENATLLIRGHHSYRDTSSAERLTEEGRVIDVTDWPEVAPLYLASDLLICDYSSTMFDFAILGRPIVIYAPDWKRYRTTRGTYFDILAEPPGATAQSMEQLVGVLSDREFDSDESQELLRVFRGRFCEFDDGDATERVIKRVFLGESPEPPVSRFDEPRALSTWNLTRPG
;
A
#
# COMPACT_ATOMS: atom_id res chain seq x y z
N VAL A 1 4.91 -9.52 6.82
CA VAL A 1 4.58 -9.58 8.27
C VAL A 1 5.67 -10.37 8.94
N ALA A 2 6.60 -9.68 9.58
CA ALA A 2 7.63 -10.35 10.37
C ALA A 2 6.95 -11.08 11.53
N ALA A 3 7.22 -12.35 11.69
CA ALA A 3 6.78 -13.16 12.83
C ALA A 3 7.55 -12.72 14.08
N ASN A 4 7.27 -11.51 14.58
CA ASN A 4 7.85 -11.03 15.81
C ASN A 4 7.09 -11.60 17.01
N HIS A 5 7.76 -12.46 17.76
CA HIS A 5 7.43 -12.88 19.12
C HIS A 5 6.00 -13.35 19.40
N MET A 6 5.22 -13.71 18.38
CA MET A 6 4.12 -14.61 18.63
C MET A 6 4.74 -15.93 19.05
N ASN A 7 4.50 -16.30 20.30
CA ASN A 7 4.95 -17.56 20.87
C ASN A 7 4.57 -18.66 19.86
N CYS A 8 5.57 -19.28 19.18
CA CYS A 8 5.34 -20.25 18.11
C CYS A 8 4.36 -21.35 18.55
N TRP A 9 4.37 -21.70 19.83
CA TRP A 9 3.45 -22.66 20.44
C TRP A 9 1.98 -22.19 20.38
N ASN A 10 1.70 -20.89 20.58
CA ASN A 10 0.34 -20.36 20.47
C ASN A 10 -0.14 -20.34 19.03
N LEU A 11 0.76 -20.10 18.07
CA LEU A 11 0.42 -20.10 16.67
C LEU A 11 0.12 -21.52 16.16
N LEU A 12 0.99 -22.49 16.43
CA LEU A 12 0.78 -23.89 16.07
C LEU A 12 -0.50 -24.44 16.72
N GLY A 13 -0.82 -23.99 17.94
CA GLY A 13 -2.08 -24.34 18.62
C GLY A 13 -3.32 -23.81 17.92
N ARG A 14 -3.23 -22.69 17.20
CA ARG A 14 -4.34 -22.07 16.46
C ARG A 14 -4.49 -22.60 15.05
N ILE A 15 -3.39 -22.82 14.33
CA ILE A 15 -3.38 -23.30 12.93
C ILE A 15 -4.14 -24.63 12.79
N LYS A 16 -4.09 -25.50 13.78
CA LYS A 16 -4.82 -26.78 13.73
C LYS A 16 -6.35 -26.67 13.66
N PHE A 17 -6.90 -25.46 13.86
CA PHE A 17 -8.34 -25.16 13.75
C PHE A 17 -8.69 -24.40 12.47
N TRP A 18 -7.71 -24.15 11.60
CA TRP A 18 -7.98 -23.53 10.32
C TRP A 18 -8.39 -24.59 9.31
N ASP A 19 -9.46 -24.33 8.59
CA ASP A 19 -9.89 -25.14 7.45
C ASP A 19 -9.32 -24.56 6.16
N PHE A 20 -9.24 -23.21 6.08
CA PHE A 20 -8.79 -22.48 4.91
C PHE A 20 -7.87 -21.33 5.27
N ASP A 21 -6.94 -21.00 4.36
CA ASP A 21 -6.17 -19.75 4.32
C ASP A 21 -6.30 -19.13 2.93
N LEU A 22 -6.12 -17.82 2.81
CA LEU A 22 -6.25 -17.10 1.55
C LEU A 22 -4.90 -16.58 1.08
N SER A 23 -4.64 -16.72 -0.22
CA SER A 23 -3.45 -16.17 -0.86
C SER A 23 -3.82 -15.32 -2.06
N SER A 24 -3.08 -14.19 -2.25
CA SER A 24 -3.24 -13.29 -3.38
C SER A 24 -2.27 -13.57 -4.54
N ASN A 25 -1.32 -14.49 -4.35
CA ASN A 25 -0.31 -14.84 -5.35
C ASN A 25 0.45 -16.11 -4.96
N ARG A 26 1.12 -16.75 -5.91
CA ARG A 26 1.90 -17.97 -5.69
C ARG A 26 3.06 -17.81 -4.73
N TYR A 27 3.75 -16.65 -4.78
CA TYR A 27 4.83 -16.37 -3.85
C TYR A 27 4.35 -16.39 -2.40
N SER A 28 3.21 -15.77 -2.13
CA SER A 28 2.58 -15.80 -0.79
C SER A 28 2.11 -17.19 -0.40
N THR A 29 1.55 -17.97 -1.33
CA THR A 29 1.15 -19.37 -1.11
C THR A 29 2.32 -20.20 -0.58
N GLU A 30 3.49 -20.11 -1.22
CA GLU A 30 4.69 -20.84 -0.80
C GLU A 30 5.18 -20.41 0.58
N ILE A 31 5.09 -19.12 0.91
CA ILE A 31 5.47 -18.59 2.22
C ILE A 31 4.48 -19.05 3.29
N LEU A 32 3.17 -18.94 3.03
CA LEU A 32 2.12 -19.35 3.94
C LEU A 32 2.23 -20.85 4.27
N ALA A 33 2.43 -21.70 3.28
CA ALA A 33 2.62 -23.14 3.47
C ALA A 33 3.81 -23.49 4.38
N ARG A 34 4.88 -22.69 4.35
CA ARG A 34 6.06 -22.87 5.21
C ARG A 34 5.91 -22.21 6.57
N ALA A 35 5.29 -21.03 6.63
CA ALA A 35 5.16 -20.27 7.87
C ALA A 35 4.05 -20.81 8.78
N PHE A 36 3.00 -21.38 8.17
CA PHE A 36 1.82 -21.91 8.85
C PHE A 36 1.55 -23.38 8.47
N PRO A 37 2.45 -24.30 8.87
CA PRO A 37 2.29 -25.71 8.52
C PRO A 37 1.05 -26.29 9.21
N GLY A 38 0.13 -26.83 8.43
CA GLY A 38 -1.16 -27.40 8.89
C GLY A 38 -1.82 -28.23 7.81
N ASN A 39 -3.05 -28.70 8.11
CA ASN A 39 -3.87 -29.47 7.17
C ASN A 39 -4.92 -28.60 6.47
N HIS A 40 -4.87 -27.28 6.66
CA HIS A 40 -5.78 -26.35 5.99
C HIS A 40 -5.46 -26.25 4.50
N GLU A 41 -6.46 -25.92 3.72
CA GLU A 41 -6.31 -25.64 2.29
C GLU A 41 -5.95 -24.18 2.08
N ILE A 42 -4.92 -23.88 1.27
CA ILE A 42 -4.60 -22.50 0.86
C ILE A 42 -5.35 -22.23 -0.44
N LEU A 43 -6.27 -21.27 -0.38
CA LEU A 43 -7.10 -20.86 -1.50
C LEU A 43 -6.42 -19.69 -2.25
N GLU A 44 -5.99 -19.95 -3.46
CA GLU A 44 -5.37 -18.97 -4.38
C GLU A 44 -6.46 -18.13 -5.08
N PHE A 45 -7.23 -17.36 -4.29
CA PHE A 45 -8.43 -16.65 -4.75
C PHE A 45 -8.28 -15.12 -4.76
N GLY A 46 -7.15 -14.59 -4.30
CA GLY A 46 -7.02 -13.18 -3.97
C GLY A 46 -7.63 -12.85 -2.60
N TYR A 47 -7.63 -11.58 -2.26
CA TYR A 47 -8.21 -11.12 -0.99
C TYR A 47 -9.55 -10.41 -1.22
N PRO A 48 -10.66 -10.87 -0.58
CA PRO A 48 -11.97 -10.22 -0.68
C PRO A 48 -11.95 -8.70 -0.42
N ARG A 49 -11.11 -8.24 0.51
CA ARG A 49 -10.95 -6.80 0.79
C ARG A 49 -10.45 -5.99 -0.40
N ASN A 50 -9.81 -6.64 -1.38
CA ASN A 50 -9.21 -6.01 -2.55
C ASN A 50 -10.18 -5.91 -3.74
N ASP A 51 -11.31 -6.61 -3.72
CA ASP A 51 -12.28 -6.56 -4.81
C ASP A 51 -12.74 -5.12 -5.10
N VAL A 52 -12.88 -4.29 -4.07
CA VAL A 52 -13.25 -2.87 -4.19
C VAL A 52 -12.20 -2.04 -4.92
N LEU A 53 -10.93 -2.46 -4.92
CA LEU A 53 -9.85 -1.77 -5.63
C LEU A 53 -9.87 -2.07 -7.13
N VAL A 54 -10.38 -3.24 -7.51
CA VAL A 54 -10.54 -3.65 -8.92
C VAL A 54 -11.86 -3.16 -9.48
N ASN A 55 -12.93 -3.29 -8.70
CA ASN A 55 -14.31 -2.97 -9.07
C ASN A 55 -14.88 -1.88 -8.11
N PRO A 56 -14.32 -0.65 -8.11
CA PRO A 56 -14.76 0.37 -7.17
C PRO A 56 -16.21 0.82 -7.45
N PRO A 57 -17.03 1.05 -6.42
CA PRO A 57 -18.31 1.70 -6.56
C PRO A 57 -18.17 3.06 -7.25
N ARG A 58 -19.11 3.38 -8.13
CA ARG A 58 -19.08 4.64 -8.88
C ARG A 58 -19.08 5.83 -7.92
N GLY A 59 -18.13 6.73 -8.11
CA GLY A 59 -18.01 7.97 -7.33
C GLY A 59 -17.28 7.82 -5.99
N MET A 60 -16.88 6.60 -5.56
CA MET A 60 -16.25 6.40 -4.25
C MET A 60 -14.99 7.28 -4.04
N ALA A 61 -14.13 7.39 -5.03
CA ALA A 61 -12.93 8.22 -4.93
C ALA A 61 -13.28 9.72 -4.72
N SER A 62 -14.21 10.25 -5.53
CA SER A 62 -14.66 11.64 -5.40
C SER A 62 -15.39 11.89 -4.09
N ASP A 63 -16.19 10.95 -3.61
CA ASP A 63 -16.88 11.08 -2.32
C ASP A 63 -15.88 11.15 -1.16
N VAL A 64 -14.79 10.37 -1.22
CA VAL A 64 -13.72 10.41 -0.20
C VAL A 64 -12.99 11.75 -0.27
N ARG A 65 -12.60 12.20 -1.48
CA ARG A 65 -11.94 13.51 -1.67
C ARG A 65 -12.82 14.65 -1.14
N ASN A 66 -14.11 14.67 -1.48
CA ASN A 66 -15.06 15.67 -0.99
C ASN A 66 -15.15 15.69 0.54
N ARG A 67 -15.21 14.51 1.19
CA ARG A 67 -15.26 14.40 2.66
C ARG A 67 -13.98 14.88 3.33
N LEU A 68 -12.84 14.76 2.65
CA LEU A 68 -11.53 15.23 3.11
C LEU A 68 -11.27 16.69 2.74
N GLY A 69 -12.11 17.32 1.92
CA GLY A 69 -11.87 18.67 1.41
C GLY A 69 -10.78 18.73 0.33
N VAL A 70 -10.44 17.60 -0.29
CA VAL A 70 -9.44 17.50 -1.37
C VAL A 70 -10.10 17.78 -2.70
N SER A 71 -9.57 18.77 -3.46
CA SER A 71 -10.05 19.07 -4.80
C SER A 71 -9.84 17.88 -5.76
N ASP A 72 -10.76 17.69 -6.71
CA ASP A 72 -10.60 16.70 -7.78
C ASP A 72 -9.39 16.99 -8.67
N GLU A 73 -8.95 18.25 -8.73
CA GLU A 73 -7.75 18.69 -9.47
C GLU A 73 -6.45 18.54 -8.67
N SER A 74 -6.53 18.27 -7.37
CA SER A 74 -5.35 18.12 -6.52
C SER A 74 -4.65 16.77 -6.78
N PHE A 75 -3.32 16.80 -6.86
CA PHE A 75 -2.50 15.59 -6.83
C PHE A 75 -2.43 15.06 -5.40
N CYS A 76 -3.17 13.99 -5.14
CA CYS A 76 -3.36 13.44 -3.81
C CYS A 76 -2.32 12.35 -3.51
N VAL A 77 -1.49 12.59 -2.51
CA VAL A 77 -0.46 11.64 -2.07
C VAL A 77 -0.84 11.02 -0.74
N LEU A 78 -0.78 9.72 -0.63
CA LEU A 78 -0.99 9.00 0.62
C LEU A 78 0.35 8.54 1.19
N TYR A 79 0.66 8.94 2.41
CA TYR A 79 1.83 8.45 3.16
C TYR A 79 1.39 7.46 4.25
N THR A 80 1.96 6.24 4.20
CA THR A 80 1.63 5.16 5.14
C THR A 80 2.89 4.54 5.76
N PRO A 81 3.48 5.20 6.76
CA PRO A 81 4.65 4.66 7.45
C PRO A 81 4.31 3.42 8.28
N THR A 82 5.25 2.48 8.37
CA THR A 82 5.15 1.32 9.25
C THR A 82 5.49 1.71 10.69
N TYR A 83 4.76 1.16 11.65
CA TYR A 83 5.04 1.33 13.07
C TYR A 83 6.47 0.86 13.44
N ARG A 84 7.15 1.64 14.27
CA ARG A 84 8.48 1.33 14.82
C ARG A 84 8.40 1.01 16.30
N ASP A 85 8.85 -0.17 16.71
CA ASP A 85 8.96 -0.52 18.12
C ASP A 85 10.05 0.30 18.80
N GLY A 86 9.77 0.74 20.01
CA GLY A 86 10.75 1.39 20.89
C GLY A 86 10.93 2.90 20.67
N TYR A 87 10.12 3.53 19.83
CA TYR A 87 9.98 4.98 19.79
C TYR A 87 8.83 5.39 20.71
N THR A 88 9.13 6.19 21.71
CA THR A 88 8.13 6.75 22.66
C THR A 88 7.51 8.04 22.13
N GLU A 89 8.19 8.69 21.19
CA GLU A 89 7.74 9.83 20.42
C GLU A 89 8.01 9.51 18.95
N PHE A 90 7.04 9.70 18.10
CA PHE A 90 7.18 9.47 16.69
C PHE A 90 7.41 10.80 15.98
N ASP A 91 8.65 11.04 15.59
CA ASP A 91 8.95 11.97 14.52
C ASP A 91 8.57 11.31 13.20
N LEU A 92 7.80 12.01 12.38
CA LEU A 92 7.65 11.64 10.99
C LEU A 92 9.06 11.62 10.38
N ASP A 93 9.53 10.46 9.92
CA ASP A 93 10.78 10.39 9.15
C ASP A 93 10.68 11.18 7.82
N LEU A 94 9.52 11.75 7.53
CA LEU A 94 9.17 12.51 6.34
C LEU A 94 8.82 13.95 6.73
N ASP A 95 9.42 14.92 6.04
CA ASP A 95 9.09 16.34 6.12
C ASP A 95 7.94 16.68 5.15
N PRO A 96 6.73 16.97 5.65
CA PRO A 96 5.57 17.27 4.80
C PRO A 96 5.75 18.53 3.94
N GLU A 97 6.46 19.55 4.45
CA GLU A 97 6.70 20.80 3.71
C GLU A 97 7.59 20.55 2.51
N ALA A 98 8.70 19.85 2.70
CA ALA A 98 9.61 19.49 1.62
C ALA A 98 8.93 18.59 0.55
N VAL A 99 8.07 17.67 0.96
CA VAL A 99 7.29 16.84 0.03
C VAL A 99 6.34 17.68 -0.81
N LEU A 100 5.59 18.59 -0.18
CA LEU A 100 4.61 19.42 -0.87
C LEU A 100 5.27 20.49 -1.75
N GLU A 101 6.44 21.03 -1.36
CA GLU A 101 7.24 21.91 -2.22
C GLU A 101 7.74 21.17 -3.47
N ALA A 102 8.22 19.94 -3.32
CA ALA A 102 8.68 19.12 -4.44
C ALA A 102 7.57 18.77 -5.44
N LEU A 103 6.34 18.58 -4.95
CA LEU A 103 5.16 18.21 -5.78
C LEU A 103 4.42 19.43 -6.35
N GLY A 104 4.61 20.63 -5.78
CA GLY A 104 4.00 21.88 -6.21
C GLY A 104 2.71 22.24 -5.46
N GLU A 105 2.12 23.38 -5.86
CA GLU A 105 1.01 24.01 -5.12
C GLU A 105 -0.28 23.19 -5.12
N ASN A 106 -0.52 22.41 -6.15
CA ASN A 106 -1.74 21.60 -6.31
C ASN A 106 -1.64 20.21 -5.64
N ALA A 107 -0.66 19.97 -4.76
CA ALA A 107 -0.53 18.71 -4.08
C ALA A 107 -1.18 18.73 -2.70
N THR A 108 -1.80 17.60 -2.32
CA THR A 108 -2.32 17.34 -0.98
C THR A 108 -1.72 16.05 -0.44
N LEU A 109 -1.22 16.09 0.78
CA LEU A 109 -0.62 14.95 1.47
C LEU A 109 -1.58 14.41 2.53
N LEU A 110 -2.03 13.17 2.34
CA LEU A 110 -2.77 12.41 3.35
C LEU A 110 -1.76 11.61 4.17
N ILE A 111 -1.78 11.75 5.49
CA ILE A 111 -0.91 11.01 6.40
C ILE A 111 -1.76 9.99 7.16
N ARG A 112 -1.48 8.70 6.95
CA ARG A 112 -2.08 7.62 7.71
C ARG A 112 -1.02 6.98 8.60
N GLY A 113 -0.85 7.55 9.79
CA GLY A 113 0.03 7.00 10.82
C GLY A 113 -0.55 5.80 11.55
N HIS A 114 0.17 5.29 12.53
CA HIS A 114 -0.37 4.38 13.52
C HIS A 114 -1.01 5.20 14.64
N HIS A 115 -2.00 4.67 15.37
CA HIS A 115 -2.73 5.37 16.46
C HIS A 115 -1.86 6.01 17.56
N SER A 116 -0.56 5.78 17.52
CA SER A 116 0.42 6.39 18.43
C SER A 116 0.96 7.74 17.93
N TYR A 117 0.54 8.20 16.75
CA TYR A 117 0.98 9.47 16.17
C TYR A 117 0.06 10.60 16.61
N ARG A 118 0.53 11.43 17.48
CA ARG A 118 -0.11 12.70 17.80
C ARG A 118 0.97 13.76 17.83
N ASP A 119 0.75 14.77 17.00
CA ASP A 119 1.42 16.06 16.97
C ASP A 119 2.74 16.16 16.20
N THR A 120 2.69 16.89 15.09
CA THR A 120 3.88 17.51 14.51
C THR A 120 3.59 19.00 14.34
N SER A 121 4.18 19.81 15.22
CA SER A 121 4.07 21.27 15.19
C SER A 121 4.53 21.90 13.85
N SER A 122 5.34 21.21 13.06
CA SER A 122 5.77 21.66 11.74
C SER A 122 4.70 21.57 10.66
N ALA A 123 3.65 20.75 10.85
CA ALA A 123 2.57 20.58 9.89
C ALA A 123 1.33 21.46 10.19
N GLU A 124 1.31 22.22 11.30
CA GLU A 124 0.12 22.98 11.70
C GLU A 124 -0.36 23.95 10.62
N ARG A 125 0.53 24.75 10.03
CA ARG A 125 0.17 25.69 8.96
C ARG A 125 -0.38 24.99 7.72
N LEU A 126 0.26 23.91 7.30
CA LEU A 126 -0.16 23.15 6.11
C LEU A 126 -1.46 22.39 6.36
N THR A 127 -1.75 22.05 7.62
CA THR A 127 -3.02 21.47 8.04
C THR A 127 -4.12 22.54 8.01
N GLU A 128 -3.86 23.77 8.48
CA GLU A 128 -4.79 24.90 8.38
C GLU A 128 -5.10 25.28 6.93
N GLU A 129 -4.11 25.16 6.02
CA GLU A 129 -4.27 25.37 4.58
C GLU A 129 -4.99 24.20 3.87
N GLY A 130 -5.24 23.09 4.57
CA GLY A 130 -5.84 21.88 4.00
C GLY A 130 -4.94 21.11 3.04
N ARG A 131 -3.63 21.37 3.05
CA ARG A 131 -2.65 20.68 2.21
C ARG A 131 -2.07 19.43 2.84
N VAL A 132 -2.10 19.33 4.17
CA VAL A 132 -1.77 18.12 4.94
C VAL A 132 -3.02 17.70 5.71
N ILE A 133 -3.42 16.44 5.57
CA ILE A 133 -4.62 15.90 6.21
C ILE A 133 -4.24 14.62 6.94
N ASP A 134 -4.45 14.61 8.26
CA ASP A 134 -4.33 13.38 9.05
C ASP A 134 -5.56 12.49 8.82
N VAL A 135 -5.31 11.30 8.29
CA VAL A 135 -6.33 10.27 8.02
C VAL A 135 -6.10 9.00 8.84
N THR A 136 -5.36 9.11 9.94
CA THR A 136 -5.03 7.99 10.83
C THR A 136 -6.29 7.32 11.37
N ASP A 137 -7.28 8.10 11.76
CA ASP A 137 -8.56 7.61 12.31
C ASP A 137 -9.59 7.25 11.23
N TRP A 138 -9.26 7.34 9.95
CA TRP A 138 -10.15 6.92 8.88
C TRP A 138 -10.37 5.40 8.96
N PRO A 139 -11.63 4.91 9.02
CA PRO A 139 -11.90 3.51 9.40
C PRO A 139 -11.27 2.49 8.46
N GLU A 140 -11.38 2.70 7.15
CA GLU A 140 -10.93 1.77 6.13
C GLU A 140 -9.89 2.41 5.21
N VAL A 141 -8.87 1.65 4.82
CA VAL A 141 -7.80 2.18 3.98
C VAL A 141 -8.12 2.16 2.49
N ALA A 142 -8.91 1.20 2.01
CA ALA A 142 -9.20 1.04 0.58
C ALA A 142 -9.83 2.29 -0.06
N PRO A 143 -10.78 3.01 0.57
CA PRO A 143 -11.27 4.29 0.05
C PRO A 143 -10.19 5.36 -0.08
N LEU A 144 -9.20 5.40 0.83
CA LEU A 144 -8.06 6.31 0.76
C LEU A 144 -7.15 5.96 -0.43
N TYR A 145 -6.92 4.67 -0.69
CA TYR A 145 -6.18 4.25 -1.87
C TYR A 145 -6.86 4.74 -3.16
N LEU A 146 -8.18 4.59 -3.26
CA LEU A 146 -8.94 5.03 -4.42
C LEU A 146 -8.89 6.55 -4.62
N ALA A 147 -8.81 7.32 -3.54
CA ALA A 147 -8.72 8.78 -3.55
C ALA A 147 -7.31 9.31 -3.88
N SER A 148 -6.26 8.48 -3.79
CA SER A 148 -4.87 8.90 -3.89
C SER A 148 -4.26 8.58 -5.25
N ASP A 149 -3.38 9.44 -5.74
CA ASP A 149 -2.70 9.32 -7.04
C ASP A 149 -1.32 8.69 -6.91
N LEU A 150 -0.68 8.84 -5.74
CA LEU A 150 0.63 8.33 -5.39
C LEU A 150 0.60 7.74 -3.98
N LEU A 151 1.27 6.62 -3.77
CA LEU A 151 1.57 6.10 -2.45
C LEU A 151 3.05 6.32 -2.12
N ILE A 152 3.33 6.92 -0.96
CA ILE A 152 4.65 6.88 -0.32
C ILE A 152 4.53 5.94 0.87
N CYS A 153 5.34 4.90 0.90
CA CYS A 153 5.38 3.96 2.03
C CYS A 153 6.81 3.42 2.23
N ASP A 154 6.99 2.68 3.31
CA ASP A 154 8.26 2.03 3.61
C ASP A 154 8.15 0.49 3.46
N TYR A 155 8.07 -0.23 4.56
CA TYR A 155 7.95 -1.70 4.62
C TYR A 155 6.51 -2.16 4.81
N SER A 156 5.58 -1.24 4.63
CA SER A 156 4.16 -1.45 4.86
C SER A 156 3.55 -2.40 3.83
N SER A 157 2.67 -3.28 4.30
CA SER A 157 1.88 -4.13 3.41
C SER A 157 0.91 -3.35 2.51
N THR A 158 0.72 -2.06 2.75
CA THR A 158 -0.12 -1.17 1.93
C THR A 158 0.33 -1.12 0.47
N MET A 159 1.65 -1.32 0.21
CA MET A 159 2.19 -1.35 -1.15
C MET A 159 1.55 -2.45 -2.01
N PHE A 160 1.25 -3.62 -1.43
CA PHE A 160 0.66 -4.74 -2.19
C PHE A 160 -0.78 -4.43 -2.60
N ASP A 161 -1.58 -3.92 -1.68
CA ASP A 161 -2.98 -3.56 -1.94
C ASP A 161 -3.04 -2.36 -2.91
N PHE A 162 -2.22 -1.32 -2.71
CA PHE A 162 -2.19 -0.14 -3.58
C PHE A 162 -1.70 -0.46 -5.00
N ALA A 163 -0.76 -1.40 -5.15
CA ALA A 163 -0.24 -1.84 -6.45
C ALA A 163 -1.36 -2.35 -7.38
N ILE A 164 -2.46 -2.91 -6.84
CA ILE A 164 -3.63 -3.35 -7.61
C ILE A 164 -4.18 -2.22 -8.49
N LEU A 165 -4.12 -0.97 -8.01
CA LEU A 165 -4.59 0.20 -8.74
C LEU A 165 -3.72 0.55 -9.96
N GLY A 166 -2.48 0.06 -10.03
CA GLY A 166 -1.53 0.42 -11.08
C GLY A 166 -1.12 1.88 -11.05
N ARG A 167 -1.18 2.51 -9.87
CA ARG A 167 -0.73 3.89 -9.63
C ARG A 167 0.67 3.90 -9.04
N PRO A 168 1.45 4.98 -9.23
CA PRO A 168 2.82 5.09 -8.75
C PRO A 168 2.99 4.80 -7.26
N ILE A 169 4.10 4.16 -6.91
CA ILE A 169 4.51 3.89 -5.52
C ILE A 169 5.96 4.36 -5.36
N VAL A 170 6.23 5.10 -4.29
CA VAL A 170 7.59 5.45 -3.86
C VAL A 170 7.90 4.74 -2.55
N ILE A 171 9.00 4.02 -2.53
CA ILE A 171 9.50 3.40 -1.30
C ILE A 171 10.45 4.37 -0.61
N TYR A 172 10.00 4.91 0.53
CA TYR A 172 10.83 5.75 1.38
C TYR A 172 11.30 4.96 2.61
N ALA A 173 12.55 4.49 2.58
CA ALA A 173 13.09 3.50 3.51
C ALA A 173 14.39 3.95 4.18
N PRO A 174 14.40 5.05 5.00
CA PRO A 174 15.61 5.62 5.57
C PRO A 174 16.32 4.69 6.54
N ASP A 175 15.59 3.82 7.23
CA ASP A 175 16.12 2.88 8.22
C ASP A 175 16.13 1.41 7.74
N TRP A 176 16.14 1.15 6.41
CA TRP A 176 16.05 -0.19 5.82
C TRP A 176 16.98 -1.21 6.45
N LYS A 177 18.26 -0.84 6.62
CA LYS A 177 19.26 -1.75 7.18
C LYS A 177 18.90 -2.18 8.61
N ARG A 178 18.39 -1.25 9.42
CA ARG A 178 17.93 -1.50 10.79
C ARG A 178 16.68 -2.35 10.78
N TYR A 179 15.68 -1.99 10.00
CA TYR A 179 14.41 -2.71 9.90
C TYR A 179 14.62 -4.17 9.49
N ARG A 180 15.39 -4.40 8.43
CA ARG A 180 15.71 -5.75 7.93
C ARG A 180 16.39 -6.61 8.99
N THR A 181 17.26 -6.03 9.82
CA THR A 181 17.99 -6.76 10.86
C THR A 181 17.12 -7.08 12.06
N THR A 182 16.19 -6.20 12.43
CA THR A 182 15.38 -6.35 13.65
C THR A 182 14.08 -7.11 13.41
N ARG A 183 13.45 -6.93 12.26
CA ARG A 183 12.14 -7.51 11.93
C ARG A 183 12.22 -8.67 10.96
N GLY A 184 13.23 -8.70 10.10
CA GLY A 184 13.32 -9.61 8.98
C GLY A 184 12.31 -9.29 7.88
N THR A 185 12.62 -9.74 6.67
CA THR A 185 11.75 -9.56 5.49
C THR A 185 11.83 -10.79 4.62
N TYR A 186 10.77 -11.10 3.89
CA TYR A 186 10.74 -12.23 2.96
C TYR A 186 11.44 -11.92 1.64
N PHE A 187 11.60 -10.65 1.28
CA PHE A 187 12.34 -10.19 0.11
C PHE A 187 13.00 -8.84 0.39
N ASP A 188 13.92 -8.42 -0.46
CA ASP A 188 14.60 -7.14 -0.36
C ASP A 188 13.83 -6.08 -1.15
N ILE A 189 13.14 -5.17 -0.44
CA ILE A 189 12.30 -4.14 -1.04
C ILE A 189 13.09 -3.14 -1.89
N LEU A 190 14.38 -2.96 -1.63
CA LEU A 190 15.23 -2.08 -2.44
C LEU A 190 15.78 -2.77 -3.68
N ALA A 191 15.86 -4.12 -3.68
CA ALA A 191 16.26 -4.89 -4.86
C ALA A 191 15.09 -5.19 -5.80
N GLU A 192 13.87 -5.28 -5.25
CA GLU A 192 12.65 -5.61 -5.99
C GLU A 192 11.51 -4.62 -5.61
N PRO A 193 11.70 -3.30 -5.82
CA PRO A 193 10.71 -2.31 -5.41
C PRO A 193 9.52 -2.23 -6.39
N PRO A 194 8.35 -1.73 -5.94
CA PRO A 194 7.22 -1.45 -6.80
C PRO A 194 7.34 -0.13 -7.59
N GLY A 195 8.45 0.58 -7.50
CA GLY A 195 8.69 1.87 -8.15
C GLY A 195 9.94 2.54 -7.63
N ALA A 196 10.03 3.87 -7.74
CA ALA A 196 11.18 4.66 -7.29
C ALA A 196 11.44 4.48 -5.78
N THR A 197 12.72 4.58 -5.39
CA THR A 197 13.15 4.37 -4.00
C THR A 197 13.96 5.56 -3.48
N ALA A 198 13.80 5.87 -2.19
CA ALA A 198 14.57 6.87 -1.47
C ALA A 198 14.97 6.39 -0.08
N GLN A 199 16.19 6.67 0.36
CA GLN A 199 16.70 6.33 1.69
C GLN A 199 17.09 7.58 2.51
N SER A 200 16.82 8.78 1.99
CA SER A 200 16.93 10.05 2.71
C SER A 200 15.89 11.03 2.22
N MET A 201 15.60 12.08 2.99
CA MET A 201 14.70 13.15 2.55
C MET A 201 15.18 13.83 1.27
N GLU A 202 16.49 14.05 1.14
CA GLU A 202 17.07 14.63 -0.08
C GLU A 202 16.78 13.78 -1.31
N GLN A 203 16.94 12.45 -1.21
CA GLN A 203 16.59 11.53 -2.29
C GLN A 203 15.09 11.52 -2.57
N LEU A 204 14.25 11.54 -1.52
CA LEU A 204 12.79 11.59 -1.70
C LEU A 204 12.36 12.86 -2.43
N VAL A 205 12.89 14.02 -2.03
CA VAL A 205 12.63 15.31 -2.71
C VAL A 205 13.07 15.24 -4.18
N GLY A 206 14.25 14.65 -4.47
CA GLY A 206 14.71 14.43 -5.85
C GLY A 206 13.73 13.59 -6.67
N VAL A 207 13.36 12.42 -6.16
CA VAL A 207 12.38 11.51 -6.80
C VAL A 207 11.05 12.22 -7.10
N LEU A 208 10.57 13.06 -6.18
CA LEU A 208 9.31 13.77 -6.34
C LEU A 208 9.43 14.94 -7.33
N SER A 209 10.49 15.76 -7.22
CA SER A 209 10.73 16.94 -8.08
C SER A 209 10.99 16.53 -9.53
N ASP A 210 11.79 15.49 -9.75
CA ASP A 210 12.13 14.98 -11.07
C ASP A 210 11.06 14.02 -11.63
N ARG A 211 10.02 13.72 -10.82
CA ARG A 211 8.93 12.81 -11.16
C ARG A 211 9.41 11.40 -11.54
N GLU A 212 10.48 10.92 -10.92
CA GLU A 212 11.00 9.58 -11.18
C GLU A 212 9.95 8.49 -10.91
N PHE A 213 8.99 8.76 -10.01
CA PHE A 213 7.87 7.86 -9.71
C PHE A 213 6.96 7.58 -10.92
N ASP A 214 6.99 8.44 -11.96
CA ASP A 214 6.18 8.34 -13.18
C ASP A 214 7.04 8.00 -14.42
N SER A 215 8.31 7.66 -14.21
CA SER A 215 9.22 7.25 -15.28
C SER A 215 8.87 5.87 -15.85
N ASP A 216 9.32 5.59 -17.08
CA ASP A 216 9.15 4.27 -17.71
C ASP A 216 9.76 3.16 -16.84
N GLU A 217 10.88 3.44 -16.15
CA GLU A 217 11.52 2.51 -15.23
C GLU A 217 10.63 2.19 -14.04
N SER A 218 10.07 3.22 -13.37
CA SER A 218 9.15 3.04 -12.25
C SER A 218 7.86 2.31 -12.65
N GLN A 219 7.35 2.59 -13.85
CA GLN A 219 6.17 1.89 -14.39
C GLN A 219 6.47 0.41 -14.65
N GLU A 220 7.65 0.08 -15.18
CA GLU A 220 8.05 -1.31 -15.40
C GLU A 220 8.27 -2.06 -14.08
N LEU A 221 8.90 -1.41 -13.08
CA LEU A 221 9.02 -1.98 -11.73
C LEU A 221 7.64 -2.30 -11.13
N LEU A 222 6.69 -1.38 -11.25
CA LEU A 222 5.32 -1.59 -10.78
C LEU A 222 4.63 -2.73 -11.53
N ARG A 223 4.81 -2.82 -12.84
CA ARG A 223 4.24 -3.91 -13.66
C ARG A 223 4.75 -5.27 -13.20
N VAL A 224 6.07 -5.40 -13.01
CA VAL A 224 6.69 -6.65 -12.52
C VAL A 224 6.19 -6.98 -11.11
N PHE A 225 6.15 -5.99 -10.22
CA PHE A 225 5.67 -6.16 -8.86
C PHE A 225 4.20 -6.64 -8.82
N ARG A 226 3.33 -6.04 -9.62
CA ARG A 226 1.91 -6.45 -9.73
C ARG A 226 1.75 -7.87 -10.24
N GLY A 227 2.50 -8.25 -11.29
CA GLY A 227 2.48 -9.60 -11.83
C GLY A 227 2.86 -10.66 -10.78
N ARG A 228 3.74 -10.30 -9.84
CA ARG A 228 4.20 -11.21 -8.79
C ARG A 228 3.29 -11.25 -7.57
N PHE A 229 2.77 -10.08 -7.13
CA PHE A 229 2.13 -9.96 -5.83
C PHE A 229 0.60 -9.77 -5.88
N CYS A 230 0.04 -9.42 -7.05
CA CYS A 230 -1.40 -9.20 -7.21
C CYS A 230 -2.05 -10.24 -8.15
N GLU A 231 -1.38 -11.38 -8.38
CA GLU A 231 -1.72 -12.38 -9.42
C GLU A 231 -3.20 -12.81 -9.37
N PHE A 232 -3.76 -12.97 -8.17
CA PHE A 232 -5.11 -13.49 -7.95
C PHE A 232 -6.14 -12.42 -7.55
N ASP A 233 -5.74 -11.15 -7.45
CA ASP A 233 -6.64 -10.03 -7.10
C ASP A 233 -7.34 -9.49 -8.37
N ASP A 234 -8.27 -10.23 -8.92
CA ASP A 234 -9.01 -9.90 -10.16
C ASP A 234 -10.36 -9.22 -9.93
N GLY A 235 -10.77 -9.05 -8.66
CA GLY A 235 -11.99 -8.39 -8.24
C GLY A 235 -13.18 -9.30 -7.94
N ASP A 236 -12.98 -10.62 -8.00
CA ASP A 236 -14.02 -11.63 -7.77
C ASP A 236 -13.65 -12.58 -6.61
N ALA A 237 -12.70 -12.20 -5.77
CA ALA A 237 -12.25 -13.02 -4.64
C ALA A 237 -13.37 -13.33 -3.64
N THR A 238 -14.22 -12.35 -3.34
CA THR A 238 -15.38 -12.53 -2.45
C THR A 238 -16.31 -13.64 -2.95
N GLU A 239 -16.64 -13.62 -4.23
CA GLU A 239 -17.53 -14.62 -4.83
C GLU A 239 -16.92 -16.03 -4.73
N ARG A 240 -15.63 -16.17 -5.03
CA ARG A 240 -14.92 -17.46 -4.93
C ARG A 240 -14.90 -17.99 -3.51
N VAL A 241 -14.61 -17.12 -2.54
CA VAL A 241 -14.61 -17.50 -1.12
C VAL A 241 -16.00 -17.96 -0.67
N ILE A 242 -17.07 -17.23 -1.05
CA ILE A 242 -18.45 -17.64 -0.72
C ILE A 242 -18.76 -19.01 -1.33
N LYS A 243 -18.48 -19.21 -2.62
CA LYS A 243 -18.73 -20.51 -3.29
C LYS A 243 -17.97 -21.64 -2.62
N ARG A 244 -16.66 -21.47 -2.39
CA ARG A 244 -15.81 -22.54 -1.84
C ARG A 244 -16.10 -22.85 -0.38
N VAL A 245 -16.13 -21.80 0.46
CA VAL A 245 -16.14 -21.97 1.92
C VAL A 245 -17.55 -22.20 2.46
N PHE A 246 -18.55 -21.49 1.93
CA PHE A 246 -19.90 -21.53 2.48
C PHE A 246 -20.85 -22.46 1.70
N LEU A 247 -20.65 -22.56 0.37
CA LEU A 247 -21.52 -23.38 -0.47
C LEU A 247 -20.93 -24.76 -0.82
N GLY A 248 -19.63 -24.97 -0.58
CA GLY A 248 -18.94 -26.22 -0.92
C GLY A 248 -18.77 -26.45 -2.41
N GLU A 249 -18.86 -25.39 -3.22
CA GLU A 249 -18.70 -25.43 -4.66
C GLU A 249 -17.24 -25.32 -5.07
N SER A 250 -16.94 -25.62 -6.34
CA SER A 250 -15.63 -25.42 -6.96
C SER A 250 -15.70 -24.19 -7.87
N PRO A 251 -15.26 -23.00 -7.40
CA PRO A 251 -15.28 -21.81 -8.24
C PRO A 251 -14.22 -21.88 -9.34
N GLU A 252 -14.44 -21.11 -10.42
CA GLU A 252 -13.42 -20.91 -11.45
C GLU A 252 -12.18 -20.23 -10.84
N PRO A 253 -10.97 -20.57 -11.30
CA PRO A 253 -9.73 -19.96 -10.83
C PRO A 253 -9.68 -18.47 -11.21
N PRO A 254 -8.92 -17.65 -10.46
CA PRO A 254 -8.74 -16.23 -10.80
C PRO A 254 -8.06 -16.08 -12.16
N VAL A 255 -8.43 -15.00 -12.86
CA VAL A 255 -7.81 -14.61 -14.13
C VAL A 255 -6.92 -13.40 -13.87
N SER A 256 -5.61 -13.54 -14.05
CA SER A 256 -4.69 -12.43 -13.93
C SER A 256 -5.07 -11.32 -14.93
N ARG A 257 -5.32 -10.12 -14.41
CA ARG A 257 -5.69 -8.94 -15.23
C ARG A 257 -4.52 -7.95 -15.36
N PHE A 258 -3.34 -8.28 -14.87
CA PHE A 258 -2.26 -7.32 -14.70
C PHE A 258 -1.20 -7.33 -15.82
N ASP A 259 -1.41 -8.14 -16.86
CA ASP A 259 -0.55 -8.13 -18.06
C ASP A 259 -0.87 -6.97 -19.01
N GLU A 260 -2.03 -6.28 -18.84
CA GLU A 260 -2.39 -5.12 -19.64
C GLU A 260 -2.00 -3.81 -18.90
N PRO A 261 -1.26 -2.88 -19.55
CA PRO A 261 -1.03 -1.56 -18.99
C PRO A 261 -2.36 -0.82 -18.86
N ARG A 262 -2.79 -0.51 -17.64
CA ARG A 262 -3.93 0.41 -17.44
C ARG A 262 -3.51 1.78 -17.94
N ALA A 263 -4.33 2.38 -18.83
CA ALA A 263 -4.15 3.75 -19.25
C ALA A 263 -4.12 4.67 -18.02
N LEU A 264 -2.98 5.30 -17.77
CA LEU A 264 -2.83 6.32 -16.75
C LEU A 264 -3.80 7.46 -17.08
N SER A 265 -4.56 7.93 -16.10
CA SER A 265 -5.31 9.18 -16.24
C SER A 265 -4.30 10.27 -16.60
N THR A 266 -4.53 10.97 -17.70
CA THR A 266 -3.66 12.06 -18.16
C THR A 266 -3.79 13.26 -17.21
N TRP A 267 -2.98 13.28 -16.18
CA TRP A 267 -2.86 14.41 -15.28
C TRP A 267 -2.01 15.49 -15.92
N ASN A 268 -2.66 16.57 -16.31
CA ASN A 268 -1.98 17.79 -16.72
C ASN A 268 -1.45 18.55 -15.49
N LEU A 269 -0.32 18.09 -14.94
CA LEU A 269 0.44 18.89 -14.01
C LEU A 269 1.27 19.90 -14.83
N THR A 270 0.84 21.14 -14.84
CA THR A 270 1.65 22.24 -15.38
C THR A 270 2.91 22.38 -14.53
N ARG A 271 4.07 22.24 -15.16
CA ARG A 271 5.35 22.53 -14.50
C ARG A 271 5.33 23.97 -14.01
N PRO A 272 5.74 24.26 -12.76
CA PRO A 272 6.10 25.61 -12.39
C PRO A 272 7.25 26.06 -13.29
N GLY A 273 7.10 27.24 -13.94
CA GLY A 273 8.06 27.86 -14.85
C GLY A 273 9.27 28.41 -14.12
#